data_855fcd040f90d91f195ea7c3452c1d6e
#
_entry.id   855fcd040f90d91f195ea7c3452c1d6e
#
_cell.length_a   1.000
_cell.length_b   1.000
_cell.length_c   1.000
_cell.angle_alpha   90.00
_cell.angle_beta   90.00
_cell.angle_gamma   90.00
#
_symmetry.space_group_name_H-M   'P 1'
#
loop_
_entity.id
_entity.type
_entity.pdbx_description
1 polymer ?
#
loop_
_entity_poly.entity_id
_entity_poly.type
_entity_poly.pdbx_seq_one_letter_code
_entity_poly.pdbx_strand_id
1 'polypeptide(L)'
;GEASYQLSWSKVGVHHYYAIADLDNNTFLTYQQSGVSLANSAFTQGYWRLSVDTIDKSFESVPERDADALSGRIDGFWFFKNQSFMQLGAKYQNEDALNQAFDYSSYGIDASYTYPASLWGSALDIKLGYEMENRHYGQGSLSSEPTASGAPFSEFEQQGGRRREDDRHVFKASIEYAAMENVDFIVSTQYKDYGSTLVSADYQETIGEIGVRFHF
;
A
#
# COMPACT_ATOMS: atom_id res chain seq x y z
N GLY A 1 -11.13 4.44 -12.40
CA GLY A 1 -12.01 3.50 -13.11
C GLY A 1 -11.28 2.23 -13.51
N GLU A 2 -12.03 1.14 -13.70
CA GLU A 2 -11.52 -0.16 -14.14
C GLU A 2 -12.38 -0.69 -15.28
N ALA A 3 -11.75 -1.28 -16.30
CA ALA A 3 -12.42 -2.03 -17.35
C ALA A 3 -11.71 -3.38 -17.55
N SER A 4 -12.45 -4.45 -17.81
CA SER A 4 -11.86 -5.77 -17.99
C SER A 4 -12.54 -6.58 -19.08
N TYR A 5 -11.77 -7.48 -19.70
CA TYR A 5 -12.23 -8.38 -20.75
C TYR A 5 -11.87 -9.80 -20.41
N GLN A 6 -12.85 -10.72 -20.52
CA GLN A 6 -12.66 -12.15 -20.30
C GLN A 6 -12.19 -12.83 -21.58
N LEU A 7 -11.00 -13.38 -21.55
CA LEU A 7 -10.49 -14.31 -22.55
C LEU A 7 -10.86 -15.76 -22.17
N SER A 8 -10.68 -16.71 -23.09
CA SER A 8 -10.99 -18.12 -22.83
C SER A 8 -10.24 -18.72 -21.64
N TRP A 9 -9.05 -18.23 -21.34
CA TRP A 9 -8.17 -18.78 -20.30
C TRP A 9 -7.75 -17.75 -19.23
N SER A 10 -8.05 -16.46 -19.40
CA SER A 10 -7.62 -15.41 -18.49
C SER A 10 -8.56 -14.21 -18.55
N LYS A 11 -8.44 -13.33 -17.57
CA LYS A 11 -9.09 -12.02 -17.52
C LYS A 11 -8.03 -10.94 -17.64
N VAL A 12 -8.15 -10.07 -18.63
CA VAL A 12 -7.28 -8.89 -18.81
C VAL A 12 -8.04 -7.68 -18.31
N GLY A 13 -7.41 -6.82 -17.53
CA GLY A 13 -7.97 -5.58 -17.04
C GLY A 13 -7.07 -4.40 -17.32
N VAL A 14 -7.67 -3.22 -17.45
CA VAL A 14 -7.00 -1.94 -17.43
C VAL A 14 -7.63 -1.11 -16.32
N HIS A 15 -6.82 -0.33 -15.60
CA HIS A 15 -7.34 0.52 -14.55
C HIS A 15 -6.61 1.85 -14.52
N HIS A 16 -7.33 2.85 -14.04
CA HIS A 16 -6.82 4.18 -13.78
C HIS A 16 -7.37 4.67 -12.45
N TYR A 17 -6.49 5.15 -11.60
CA TYR A 17 -6.80 5.75 -10.31
C TYR A 17 -6.24 7.16 -10.26
N TYR A 18 -7.00 8.08 -9.69
CA TYR A 18 -6.62 9.46 -9.46
C TYR A 18 -7.02 9.86 -8.06
N ALA A 19 -6.13 10.50 -7.32
CA ALA A 19 -6.38 11.00 -5.99
C ALA A 19 -5.70 12.36 -5.77
N ILE A 20 -6.34 13.18 -4.94
CA ILE A 20 -5.79 14.43 -4.44
C ILE A 20 -5.76 14.33 -2.92
N ALA A 21 -4.65 14.71 -2.32
CA ALA A 21 -4.53 14.89 -0.88
C ALA A 21 -4.29 16.35 -0.55
N ASP A 22 -5.13 16.91 0.33
CA ASP A 22 -5.02 18.28 0.79
C ASP A 22 -4.41 18.32 2.19
N LEU A 23 -3.62 19.34 2.46
CA LEU A 23 -3.06 19.68 3.76
C LEU A 23 -3.37 21.15 4.04
N ASP A 24 -4.03 21.45 5.16
CA ASP A 24 -4.43 22.84 5.54
C ASP A 24 -5.21 23.57 4.44
N ASN A 25 -6.14 22.89 3.77
CA ASN A 25 -6.96 23.37 2.64
C ASN A 25 -6.16 23.74 1.36
N ASN A 26 -4.94 23.28 1.25
CA ASN A 26 -4.14 23.39 0.03
C ASN A 26 -3.85 22.00 -0.51
N THR A 27 -3.86 21.83 -1.81
CA THR A 27 -3.43 20.59 -2.44
C THR A 27 -1.98 20.33 -2.10
N PHE A 28 -1.73 19.17 -1.48
CA PHE A 28 -0.39 18.74 -1.09
C PHE A 28 0.19 17.75 -2.10
N LEU A 29 -0.63 16.81 -2.56
CA LEU A 29 -0.22 15.73 -3.46
C LEU A 29 -1.34 15.45 -4.47
N THR A 30 -0.98 15.41 -5.74
CA THR A 30 -1.74 14.77 -6.80
C THR A 30 -1.10 13.42 -7.13
N TYR A 31 -1.89 12.37 -7.15
CA TYR A 31 -1.47 11.00 -7.40
C TYR A 31 -2.26 10.40 -8.56
N GLN A 32 -1.56 9.88 -9.56
CA GLN A 32 -2.15 9.16 -10.69
C GLN A 32 -1.51 7.79 -10.82
N GLN A 33 -2.33 6.77 -11.06
CA GLN A 33 -1.85 5.42 -11.33
C GLN A 33 -2.63 4.84 -12.50
N SER A 34 -1.92 4.31 -13.48
CA SER A 34 -2.50 3.63 -14.62
C SER A 34 -1.83 2.28 -14.80
N GLY A 35 -2.61 1.24 -15.07
CA GLY A 35 -2.02 -0.07 -15.18
C GLY A 35 -2.86 -1.08 -15.95
N VAL A 36 -2.21 -2.21 -16.17
CA VAL A 36 -2.80 -3.39 -16.79
C VAL A 36 -2.69 -4.57 -15.84
N SER A 37 -3.68 -5.46 -15.89
CA SER A 37 -3.68 -6.68 -15.09
C SER A 37 -4.05 -7.89 -15.91
N LEU A 38 -3.50 -9.03 -15.51
CA LEU A 38 -3.81 -10.36 -16.03
C LEU A 38 -4.16 -11.26 -14.85
N ALA A 39 -5.33 -11.90 -14.89
CA ALA A 39 -5.74 -12.85 -13.87
C ALA A 39 -6.17 -14.18 -14.49
N ASN A 40 -5.90 -15.27 -13.80
CA ASN A 40 -6.28 -16.60 -14.23
C ASN A 40 -6.60 -17.51 -13.03
N SER A 41 -7.61 -18.35 -13.19
CA SER A 41 -7.92 -19.43 -12.26
C SER A 41 -7.04 -20.64 -12.59
N ALA A 42 -5.87 -20.72 -11.94
CA ALA A 42 -4.90 -21.80 -12.19
C ALA A 42 -5.37 -23.16 -11.62
N PHE A 43 -6.30 -23.16 -10.66
CA PHE A 43 -6.85 -24.35 -10.00
C PHE A 43 -8.26 -24.06 -9.44
N THR A 44 -8.99 -25.11 -9.10
CA THR A 44 -10.42 -25.04 -8.71
C THR A 44 -10.69 -24.17 -7.48
N GLN A 45 -9.69 -23.95 -6.63
CA GLN A 45 -9.84 -23.25 -5.35
C GLN A 45 -9.01 -21.98 -5.25
N GLY A 46 -8.55 -21.44 -6.38
CA GLY A 46 -7.77 -20.23 -6.33
C GLY A 46 -7.48 -19.61 -7.69
N TYR A 47 -7.05 -18.37 -7.65
CA TYR A 47 -6.59 -17.65 -8.82
C TYR A 47 -5.36 -16.81 -8.47
N TRP A 48 -4.67 -16.37 -9.50
CA TRP A 48 -3.60 -15.39 -9.37
C TRP A 48 -3.90 -14.18 -10.25
N ARG A 49 -3.30 -13.06 -9.86
CA ARG A 49 -3.34 -11.81 -10.62
C ARG A 49 -1.94 -11.23 -10.69
N LEU A 50 -1.52 -10.84 -11.88
CA LEU A 50 -0.33 -10.05 -12.15
C LEU A 50 -0.77 -8.67 -12.59
N SER A 51 -0.14 -7.60 -12.09
CA SER A 51 -0.34 -6.24 -12.57
C SER A 51 0.97 -5.52 -12.79
N VAL A 52 0.95 -4.55 -13.72
CA VAL A 52 2.02 -3.59 -13.95
C VAL A 52 1.39 -2.22 -14.05
N ASP A 53 1.95 -1.27 -13.32
CA ASP A 53 1.40 0.06 -13.12
C ASP A 53 2.47 1.13 -13.34
N THR A 54 2.09 2.22 -13.99
CA THR A 54 2.82 3.48 -13.96
C THR A 54 2.14 4.39 -12.94
N ILE A 55 2.95 5.10 -12.16
CA ILE A 55 2.51 6.00 -11.11
C ILE A 55 3.17 7.36 -11.35
N ASP A 56 2.38 8.42 -11.26
CA ASP A 56 2.82 9.81 -11.31
C ASP A 56 2.41 10.49 -10.00
N LYS A 57 3.35 11.20 -9.38
CA LYS A 57 3.16 11.94 -8.14
C LYS A 57 3.62 13.37 -8.33
N SER A 58 2.76 14.33 -8.03
CA SER A 58 3.08 15.75 -8.06
C SER A 58 2.78 16.41 -6.73
N PHE A 59 3.79 17.08 -6.15
CA PHE A 59 3.73 17.73 -4.84
C PHE A 59 3.76 19.24 -5.02
N GLU A 60 2.65 19.94 -4.76
CA GLU A 60 2.58 21.40 -4.97
C GLU A 60 3.56 22.20 -4.13
N SER A 61 3.80 21.77 -2.89
CA SER A 61 4.64 22.53 -1.94
C SER A 61 6.12 22.12 -1.97
N VAL A 62 6.45 20.96 -2.59
CA VAL A 62 7.80 20.37 -2.58
C VAL A 62 8.05 19.70 -3.94
N PRO A 63 8.16 20.48 -5.05
CA PRO A 63 8.26 19.92 -6.40
C PRO A 63 9.47 18.98 -6.61
N GLU A 64 10.53 19.12 -5.82
CA GLU A 64 11.67 18.20 -5.84
C GLU A 64 11.33 16.75 -5.49
N ARG A 65 10.14 16.51 -4.92
CA ARG A 65 9.59 15.18 -4.62
C ARG A 65 8.67 14.64 -5.72
N ASP A 66 8.39 15.44 -6.76
CA ASP A 66 7.64 14.95 -7.93
C ASP A 66 8.37 13.74 -8.49
N ALA A 67 7.62 12.70 -8.80
CA ALA A 67 8.22 11.41 -9.14
C ALA A 67 7.33 10.59 -10.08
N ASP A 68 8.00 9.89 -10.98
CA ASP A 68 7.43 8.81 -11.78
C ASP A 68 7.84 7.46 -11.18
N ALA A 69 6.94 6.49 -11.18
CA ALA A 69 7.28 5.14 -10.74
C ALA A 69 6.70 4.05 -11.66
N LEU A 70 7.44 2.95 -11.74
CA LEU A 70 6.98 1.70 -12.32
C LEU A 70 6.81 0.68 -11.19
N SER A 71 5.64 0.05 -11.14
CA SER A 71 5.31 -0.96 -10.14
C SER A 71 4.86 -2.26 -10.80
N GLY A 72 5.33 -3.39 -10.29
CA GLY A 72 4.86 -4.72 -10.64
C GLY A 72 4.35 -5.45 -9.40
N ARG A 73 3.23 -6.15 -9.51
CA ARG A 73 2.62 -6.89 -8.40
C ARG A 73 2.08 -8.24 -8.86
N ILE A 74 2.28 -9.26 -8.05
CA ILE A 74 1.65 -10.56 -8.19
C ILE A 74 0.86 -10.88 -6.92
N ASP A 75 -0.38 -11.32 -7.07
CA ASP A 75 -1.25 -11.79 -5.99
C ASP A 75 -1.70 -13.23 -6.27
N GLY A 76 -1.73 -14.05 -5.23
CA GLY A 76 -2.33 -15.37 -5.22
C GLY A 76 -3.48 -15.43 -4.20
N PHE A 77 -4.60 -16.05 -4.59
CA PHE A 77 -5.80 -16.17 -3.77
C PHE A 77 -6.18 -17.62 -3.66
N TRP A 78 -6.43 -18.12 -2.44
CA TRP A 78 -6.87 -19.48 -2.15
C TRP A 78 -8.15 -19.47 -1.35
N PHE A 79 -9.16 -20.20 -1.83
CA PHE A 79 -10.45 -20.36 -1.20
C PHE A 79 -10.54 -21.76 -0.57
N PHE A 80 -10.79 -21.81 0.73
CA PHE A 80 -10.92 -23.05 1.46
C PHE A 80 -12.38 -23.53 1.51
N LYS A 81 -12.59 -24.83 1.76
CA LYS A 81 -13.94 -25.43 1.82
C LYS A 81 -14.84 -24.83 2.91
N ASN A 82 -14.27 -24.31 3.98
CA ASN A 82 -14.96 -23.62 5.06
C ASN A 82 -15.27 -22.15 4.77
N GLN A 83 -15.17 -21.73 3.49
CA GLN A 83 -15.37 -20.36 3.02
C GLN A 83 -14.32 -19.36 3.49
N SER A 84 -13.30 -19.77 4.24
CA SER A 84 -12.16 -18.90 4.51
C SER A 84 -11.34 -18.72 3.25
N PHE A 85 -10.60 -17.62 3.18
CA PHE A 85 -9.67 -17.41 2.07
C PHE A 85 -8.37 -16.77 2.54
N MET A 86 -7.33 -17.02 1.78
CA MET A 86 -5.98 -16.46 1.98
C MET A 86 -5.55 -15.72 0.72
N GLN A 87 -4.94 -14.57 0.91
CA GLN A 87 -4.24 -13.84 -0.14
C GLN A 87 -2.76 -13.75 0.25
N LEU A 88 -1.89 -13.94 -0.74
CA LEU A 88 -0.45 -13.65 -0.66
C LEU A 88 -0.10 -12.73 -1.82
N GLY A 89 0.62 -11.67 -1.54
CA GLY A 89 1.08 -10.70 -2.53
C GLY A 89 2.58 -10.48 -2.47
N ALA A 90 3.16 -10.15 -3.62
CA ALA A 90 4.50 -9.61 -3.72
C ALA A 90 4.50 -8.43 -4.68
N LYS A 91 5.21 -7.36 -4.32
CA LYS A 91 5.30 -6.11 -5.06
C LYS A 91 6.75 -5.69 -5.22
N TYR A 92 7.07 -5.15 -6.38
CA TYR A 92 8.30 -4.40 -6.64
C TYR A 92 7.92 -3.03 -7.22
N GLN A 93 8.61 -1.97 -6.81
CA GLN A 93 8.43 -0.62 -7.35
C GLN A 93 9.79 0.05 -7.50
N ASN A 94 9.96 0.77 -8.59
CA ASN A 94 11.06 1.69 -8.79
C ASN A 94 10.49 3.09 -8.99
N GLU A 95 10.96 4.04 -8.21
CA GLU A 95 10.52 5.43 -8.21
C GLU A 95 11.70 6.34 -8.52
N ASP A 96 11.49 7.23 -9.47
CA ASP A 96 12.46 8.18 -10.02
C ASP A 96 11.90 9.58 -9.76
N ALA A 97 12.50 10.31 -8.83
CA ALA A 97 12.06 11.64 -8.40
C ALA A 97 12.89 12.73 -9.05
N LEU A 98 12.36 13.96 -9.12
CA LEU A 98 13.12 15.10 -9.64
C LEU A 98 14.41 15.33 -8.85
N ASN A 99 14.40 15.12 -7.55
CA ASN A 99 15.60 15.08 -6.74
C ASN A 99 15.98 13.64 -6.40
N GLN A 100 17.14 13.21 -6.88
CA GLN A 100 17.67 11.85 -6.68
C GLN A 100 17.76 11.39 -5.21
N ALA A 101 17.71 12.31 -4.25
CA ALA A 101 17.64 11.95 -2.83
C ALA A 101 16.34 11.22 -2.44
N PHE A 102 15.31 11.34 -3.27
CA PHE A 102 14.01 10.69 -3.08
C PHE A 102 13.79 9.48 -3.99
N ASP A 103 14.73 9.21 -4.91
CA ASP A 103 14.68 7.99 -5.72
C ASP A 103 14.77 6.77 -4.83
N TYR A 104 13.92 5.79 -5.06
CA TYR A 104 14.04 4.52 -4.36
C TYR A 104 13.55 3.34 -5.19
N SER A 105 14.08 2.18 -4.87
CA SER A 105 13.48 0.90 -5.22
C SER A 105 12.91 0.24 -3.98
N SER A 106 11.73 -0.37 -4.10
CA SER A 106 11.14 -1.13 -3.00
C SER A 106 10.71 -2.51 -3.43
N TYR A 107 10.74 -3.43 -2.49
CA TYR A 107 10.07 -4.72 -2.59
C TYR A 107 9.22 -4.93 -1.35
N GLY A 108 8.07 -5.54 -1.54
CA GLY A 108 7.14 -5.81 -0.46
C GLY A 108 6.47 -7.15 -0.63
N ILE A 109 6.07 -7.72 0.48
CA ILE A 109 5.20 -8.89 0.54
C ILE A 109 4.02 -8.58 1.46
N ASP A 110 2.87 -9.14 1.15
CA ASP A 110 1.71 -9.10 2.00
C ASP A 110 1.03 -10.45 2.08
N ALA A 111 0.40 -10.70 3.22
CA ALA A 111 -0.41 -11.87 3.46
C ALA A 111 -1.67 -11.45 4.20
N SER A 112 -2.81 -11.99 3.81
CA SER A 112 -4.05 -11.82 4.56
C SER A 112 -4.84 -13.12 4.63
N TYR A 113 -5.58 -13.30 5.72
CA TYR A 113 -6.46 -14.44 5.94
C TYR A 113 -7.79 -13.95 6.48
N THR A 114 -8.87 -14.38 5.83
CA THR A 114 -10.25 -14.13 6.29
C THR A 114 -10.89 -15.43 6.70
N TYR A 115 -11.38 -15.47 7.93
CA TYR A 115 -12.07 -16.61 8.51
C TYR A 115 -13.52 -16.22 8.81
N PRO A 116 -14.50 -16.82 8.10
CA PRO A 116 -15.91 -16.66 8.43
C PRO A 116 -16.26 -17.53 9.63
N ALA A 117 -16.91 -16.93 10.60
CA ALA A 117 -17.43 -17.56 11.80
C ALA A 117 -18.92 -17.23 12.00
N SER A 118 -19.50 -17.70 13.07
CA SER A 118 -20.85 -17.32 13.47
C SER A 118 -20.87 -17.03 14.97
N LEU A 119 -21.50 -15.94 15.33
CA LEU A 119 -21.70 -15.53 16.72
C LEU A 119 -23.17 -15.21 16.93
N TRP A 120 -23.82 -15.93 17.88
CA TRP A 120 -25.26 -15.83 18.19
C TRP A 120 -26.17 -16.01 16.98
N GLY A 121 -25.73 -16.82 16.00
CA GLY A 121 -26.48 -17.08 14.77
C GLY A 121 -26.29 -16.08 13.66
N SER A 122 -25.53 -15.00 13.89
CA SER A 122 -25.16 -13.98 12.88
C SER A 122 -23.77 -14.23 12.33
N ALA A 123 -23.53 -13.79 11.11
CA ALA A 123 -22.23 -13.91 10.46
C ALA A 123 -21.17 -13.01 11.14
N LEU A 124 -19.97 -13.54 11.25
CA LEU A 124 -18.81 -12.87 11.80
C LEU A 124 -17.59 -13.14 10.91
N ASP A 125 -16.98 -12.11 10.37
CA ASP A 125 -15.72 -12.23 9.63
C ASP A 125 -14.54 -11.76 10.49
N ILE A 126 -13.54 -12.62 10.64
CA ILE A 126 -12.27 -12.30 11.28
C ILE A 126 -11.22 -12.18 10.19
N LYS A 127 -10.56 -11.02 10.09
CA LYS A 127 -9.53 -10.75 9.09
C LYS A 127 -8.21 -10.45 9.79
N LEU A 128 -7.16 -11.12 9.37
CA LEU A 128 -5.78 -10.88 9.80
C LEU A 128 -4.96 -10.53 8.58
N GLY A 129 -4.05 -9.57 8.72
CA GLY A 129 -3.18 -9.14 7.65
C GLY A 129 -1.79 -8.78 8.15
N TYR A 130 -0.82 -8.98 7.29
CA TYR A 130 0.57 -8.57 7.50
C TYR A 130 1.11 -8.03 6.18
N GLU A 131 1.81 -6.91 6.25
CA GLU A 131 2.53 -6.31 5.12
C GLU A 131 3.96 -5.99 5.57
N MET A 132 4.90 -6.25 4.69
CA MET A 132 6.29 -5.85 4.81
C MET A 132 6.70 -5.12 3.54
N GLU A 133 7.38 -4.00 3.68
CA GLU A 133 8.00 -3.28 2.57
C GLU A 133 9.39 -2.81 3.00
N ASN A 134 10.37 -3.08 2.14
CA ASN A 134 11.71 -2.56 2.29
C ASN A 134 12.00 -1.58 1.14
N ARG A 135 12.53 -0.40 1.47
CA ARG A 135 12.90 0.65 0.51
C ARG A 135 14.38 0.94 0.58
N HIS A 136 15.02 0.92 -0.57
CA HIS A 136 16.40 1.31 -0.76
C HIS A 136 16.44 2.61 -1.56
N TYR A 137 16.89 3.68 -0.93
CA TYR A 137 17.03 4.97 -1.58
C TYR A 137 18.32 5.05 -2.40
N GLY A 138 18.26 5.71 -3.54
CA GLY A 138 19.41 6.01 -4.39
C GLY A 138 20.46 6.83 -3.63
N GLN A 139 21.69 6.84 -4.12
CA GLN A 139 22.67 7.82 -3.66
C GLN A 139 22.35 9.15 -4.32
N GLY A 140 21.54 9.98 -3.69
CA GLY A 140 21.63 11.40 -3.93
C GLY A 140 23.04 11.82 -3.49
N SER A 141 23.87 12.30 -4.41
CA SER A 141 25.00 13.12 -4.05
C SER A 141 24.40 14.39 -3.45
N LEU A 142 24.27 14.40 -2.13
CA LEU A 142 23.95 15.62 -1.42
C LEU A 142 25.12 16.55 -1.67
N SER A 143 24.97 17.41 -2.70
CA SER A 143 25.88 18.52 -2.89
C SER A 143 25.82 19.34 -1.61
N SER A 144 26.97 19.60 -1.02
CA SER A 144 27.19 20.40 0.18
C SER A 144 26.88 21.91 -0.03
N GLU A 145 25.90 22.23 -0.85
CA GLU A 145 25.37 23.59 -0.95
C GLU A 145 24.28 23.76 0.11
N PRO A 146 24.45 24.70 1.06
CA PRO A 146 23.41 24.97 2.06
C PRO A 146 22.18 25.55 1.39
N THR A 147 21.24 24.71 1.02
CA THR A 147 19.92 25.16 0.59
C THR A 147 19.21 25.83 1.77
N ALA A 148 18.63 26.97 1.48
CA ALA A 148 18.03 27.93 2.38
C ALA A 148 17.45 27.33 3.68
N SER A 149 17.94 27.89 4.78
CA SER A 149 17.43 27.83 6.15
C SER A 149 15.91 27.61 6.21
N GLY A 150 15.46 26.43 6.65
CA GLY A 150 14.07 26.17 6.99
C GLY A 150 13.44 24.88 6.45
N ALA A 151 14.10 24.12 5.61
CA ALA A 151 13.57 22.85 5.14
C ALA A 151 13.72 21.75 6.22
N PRO A 152 12.68 20.93 6.49
CA PRO A 152 12.73 19.84 7.46
C PRO A 152 13.69 18.69 7.08
N PHE A 153 14.52 18.88 6.08
CA PHE A 153 15.41 17.87 5.48
C PHE A 153 16.90 18.10 5.74
N SER A 154 17.30 19.08 6.57
CA SER A 154 18.69 19.30 6.96
C SER A 154 19.35 18.11 7.67
N GLU A 155 18.56 17.15 8.14
CA GLU A 155 19.06 15.93 8.79
C GLU A 155 19.65 14.91 7.78
N PHE A 156 19.28 14.97 6.51
CA PHE A 156 19.85 14.11 5.46
C PHE A 156 21.35 14.38 5.26
N GLU A 157 21.80 15.60 5.51
CA GLU A 157 23.21 15.99 5.33
C GLU A 157 24.13 15.47 6.44
N GLN A 158 23.58 15.12 7.62
CA GLN A 158 24.39 14.76 8.79
C GLN A 158 24.76 13.27 8.87
N GLN A 159 24.16 12.40 8.06
CA GLN A 159 24.41 10.95 8.14
C GLN A 159 25.58 10.42 7.30
N GLY A 160 26.49 11.27 6.84
CA GLY A 160 27.83 10.83 6.40
C GLY A 160 27.85 9.77 5.30
N GLY A 161 27.10 9.97 4.21
CA GLY A 161 27.20 9.13 3.02
C GLY A 161 26.62 7.72 3.13
N ARG A 162 25.86 7.41 4.16
CA ARG A 162 25.09 6.15 4.24
C ARG A 162 23.83 6.27 3.38
N ARG A 163 23.51 5.20 2.64
CA ARG A 163 22.24 5.08 1.93
C ARG A 163 21.10 5.01 2.94
N ARG A 164 20.00 5.70 2.65
CA ARG A 164 18.78 5.53 3.41
C ARG A 164 18.15 4.19 3.05
N GLU A 165 17.78 3.45 4.09
CA GLU A 165 17.01 2.23 4.00
C GLU A 165 15.86 2.33 4.98
N ASP A 166 14.64 2.03 4.52
CA ASP A 166 13.45 2.05 5.34
C ASP A 166 12.79 0.66 5.30
N ASP A 167 12.51 0.11 6.47
CA ASP A 167 11.75 -1.11 6.65
C ASP A 167 10.37 -0.78 7.24
N ARG A 168 9.34 -1.27 6.62
CA ARG A 168 7.96 -1.07 7.07
C ARG A 168 7.30 -2.41 7.34
N HIS A 169 6.78 -2.58 8.55
CA HIS A 169 5.96 -3.72 8.95
C HIS A 169 4.58 -3.24 9.39
N VAL A 170 3.52 -3.85 8.86
CA VAL A 170 2.15 -3.49 9.21
C VAL A 170 1.37 -4.74 9.56
N PHE A 171 0.87 -4.80 10.78
CA PHE A 171 -0.04 -5.85 11.24
C PHE A 171 -1.46 -5.28 11.29
N LYS A 172 -2.43 -6.00 10.73
CA LYS A 172 -3.83 -5.62 10.69
C LYS A 172 -4.69 -6.72 11.28
N ALA A 173 -5.68 -6.35 12.07
CA ALA A 173 -6.71 -7.26 12.52
C ALA A 173 -8.05 -6.55 12.46
N SER A 174 -9.10 -7.23 11.98
CA SER A 174 -10.45 -6.69 12.02
C SER A 174 -11.48 -7.78 12.25
N ILE A 175 -12.58 -7.37 12.88
CA ILE A 175 -13.77 -8.17 13.10
C ILE A 175 -14.93 -7.39 12.51
N GLU A 176 -15.70 -8.06 11.66
CA GLU A 176 -16.93 -7.54 11.06
C GLU A 176 -18.09 -8.46 11.46
N TYR A 177 -19.08 -7.92 12.18
CA TYR A 177 -20.20 -8.65 12.72
C TYR A 177 -21.50 -8.16 12.09
N ALA A 178 -22.21 -9.04 11.40
CA ALA A 178 -23.51 -8.76 10.81
C ALA A 178 -24.59 -8.80 11.91
N ALA A 179 -24.83 -7.67 12.55
CA ALA A 179 -25.76 -7.55 13.67
C ALA A 179 -27.23 -7.65 13.24
N MET A 180 -27.54 -7.18 12.02
CA MET A 180 -28.87 -7.20 11.38
C MET A 180 -28.68 -7.38 9.87
N GLU A 181 -29.78 -7.63 9.12
CA GLU A 181 -29.73 -7.83 7.66
C GLU A 181 -29.04 -6.69 6.90
N ASN A 182 -29.10 -5.48 7.45
CA ASN A 182 -28.59 -4.27 6.80
C ASN A 182 -27.61 -3.48 7.69
N VAL A 183 -27.08 -4.06 8.78
CA VAL A 183 -26.18 -3.37 9.72
C VAL A 183 -25.01 -4.27 10.13
N ASP A 184 -23.79 -3.83 9.80
CA ASP A 184 -22.57 -4.47 10.25
C ASP A 184 -21.85 -3.57 11.27
N PHE A 185 -21.35 -4.17 12.35
CA PHE A 185 -20.37 -3.55 13.25
C PHE A 185 -18.97 -3.98 12.83
N ILE A 186 -18.07 -3.02 12.77
CA ILE A 186 -16.69 -3.22 12.37
C ILE A 186 -15.77 -2.71 13.49
N VAL A 187 -14.86 -3.56 13.94
CA VAL A 187 -13.76 -3.16 14.83
C VAL A 187 -12.47 -3.54 14.13
N SER A 188 -11.54 -2.59 14.00
CA SER A 188 -10.24 -2.85 13.41
C SER A 188 -9.10 -2.27 14.24
N THR A 189 -7.94 -2.88 14.15
CA THR A 189 -6.70 -2.37 14.68
C THR A 189 -5.58 -2.57 13.68
N GLN A 190 -4.66 -1.61 13.66
CA GLN A 190 -3.46 -1.67 12.83
C GLN A 190 -2.27 -1.21 13.67
N TYR A 191 -1.22 -2.03 13.67
CA TYR A 191 0.08 -1.67 14.22
C TYR A 191 1.07 -1.51 13.08
N LYS A 192 1.77 -0.38 13.07
CA LYS A 192 2.81 -0.05 12.10
C LYS A 192 4.13 0.15 12.81
N ASP A 193 5.16 -0.46 12.27
CA ASP A 193 6.55 -0.31 12.70
C ASP A 193 7.36 0.14 11.48
N TYR A 194 7.89 1.34 11.54
CA TYR A 194 8.73 1.94 10.52
C TYR A 194 10.14 2.08 11.06
N GLY A 195 11.03 1.17 10.66
CA GLY A 195 12.46 1.27 10.88
C GLY A 195 13.11 2.09 9.76
N SER A 196 13.96 3.03 10.08
CA SER A 196 14.70 3.81 9.09
C SER A 196 16.13 4.08 9.56
N THR A 197 17.07 4.09 8.61
CA THR A 197 18.40 4.63 8.89
C THR A 197 18.37 6.15 9.12
N LEU A 198 17.28 6.82 8.74
CA LEU A 198 17.02 8.22 9.05
C LEU A 198 16.17 8.30 10.34
N VAL A 199 16.76 8.79 11.42
CA VAL A 199 16.13 8.80 12.78
C VAL A 199 14.76 9.49 12.80
N SER A 200 14.58 10.58 12.05
CA SER A 200 13.29 11.28 11.97
C SER A 200 12.18 10.50 11.25
N ALA A 201 12.53 9.43 10.53
CA ALA A 201 11.58 8.55 9.84
C ALA A 201 11.35 7.21 10.57
N ASP A 202 12.01 7.00 11.72
CA ASP A 202 11.83 5.83 12.58
C ASP A 202 10.69 6.11 13.58
N TYR A 203 9.58 5.37 13.46
CA TYR A 203 8.43 5.54 14.35
C TYR A 203 7.54 4.31 14.40
N GLN A 204 6.76 4.22 15.46
CA GLN A 204 5.72 3.21 15.63
C GLN A 204 4.36 3.88 15.81
N GLU A 205 3.33 3.28 15.23
CA GLU A 205 1.96 3.79 15.29
C GLU A 205 0.96 2.66 15.54
N THR A 206 0.01 2.88 16.42
CA THR A 206 -1.15 1.99 16.60
C THR A 206 -2.42 2.77 16.31
N ILE A 207 -3.24 2.25 15.40
CA ILE A 207 -4.54 2.82 15.03
C ILE A 207 -5.62 1.83 15.43
N GLY A 208 -6.66 2.30 16.11
CA GLY A 208 -7.87 1.54 16.41
C GLY A 208 -9.08 2.27 15.82
N GLU A 209 -9.97 1.52 15.17
CA GLU A 209 -11.18 2.06 14.54
C GLU A 209 -12.40 1.24 14.94
N ILE A 210 -13.52 1.92 15.14
CA ILE A 210 -14.85 1.31 15.35
C ILE A 210 -15.79 1.97 14.34
N GLY A 211 -16.52 1.15 13.60
CA GLY A 211 -17.42 1.62 12.55
C GLY A 211 -18.74 0.85 12.52
N VAL A 212 -19.72 1.48 11.89
CA VAL A 212 -21.01 0.86 11.55
C VAL A 212 -21.22 1.06 10.05
N ARG A 213 -21.53 -0.03 9.35
CA ARG A 213 -21.88 -0.02 7.93
C ARG A 213 -23.35 -0.31 7.75
N PHE A 214 -24.04 0.51 6.98
CA PHE A 214 -25.42 0.31 6.58
C PHE A 214 -25.49 -0.12 5.11
N HIS A 215 -26.32 -1.15 4.82
CA HIS A 215 -26.64 -1.62 3.48
C HIS A 215 -28.07 -1.20 3.13
N PHE A 216 -28.30 -0.66 1.92
CA PHE A 216 -29.60 -0.18 1.44
C PHE A 216 -30.03 -0.95 0.21
#